data_a6f91196dcc2046898a55735f8136423
#
_entry.id   a6f91196dcc2046898a55735f8136423
#
_cell.length_a   1.000
_cell.length_b   1.000
_cell.length_c   1.000
_cell.angle_alpha   90.00
_cell.angle_beta   90.00
_cell.angle_gamma   90.00
#
_symmetry.space_group_name_H-M   'P 1'
#
loop_
_entity.id
_entity.type
_entity.pdbx_description
1 polymer ?
#
loop_
_entity_poly.entity_id
_entity_poly.type
_entity_poly.pdbx_seq_one_letter_code
_entity_poly.pdbx_strand_id
1 'polypeptide(L)'
;MDNSKQATLELGTKPVGKLLMQYALPAIAAMTAASLYNMTDSIFIGQGCGALAISGLAVTFPLQNLAAAFGAGVGVGASTCISVKLGQKDYATAERVFGNAFTLNVIIGVAFSIISLLFLNPILRFFGASDATLPYAREYMVITLAGNAISHMFFGMNAILRAASKPRSAMMASIMTVVLNAILSPIFIWPLHMGIGGAALATIIAQAAVLCWQLRIFSNPQCIVHFKRGIYRPVSHIIKNIIAIGISPFAMNACSCIVIIFINKALTFHGGDLAVGAFGITNKIAFIFIMINMGMNQGMFPIAGYNYGARNYDRLLRVLKYTMTGAVLITTVGWVIAQTMSYECARLFTSDETLIRISERAIIVTMLTFPLVGAQMASTGFFQSIGKAKISMLLSLSRQLLFFLPALLVLPNFYKTDGVWLAQPISDVISFVVAIVLLTKYVKKFKAAQAEGTAV
;
A
#
# COMPACT_ATOMS: atom_id res chain seq x y z
N MET A 1 -2.86 3.43 35.92
CA MET A 1 -3.43 3.48 34.56
C MET A 1 -2.67 2.51 33.68
N ASP A 2 -3.38 1.70 32.92
CA ASP A 2 -2.79 0.69 32.03
C ASP A 2 -1.93 1.37 30.95
N ASN A 3 -0.68 0.97 30.78
CA ASN A 3 0.27 1.58 29.86
C ASN A 3 -0.28 1.74 28.41
N SER A 4 -1.17 0.86 27.99
CA SER A 4 -1.76 0.91 26.66
C SER A 4 -2.88 1.96 26.54
N LYS A 5 -3.65 2.18 27.61
CA LYS A 5 -4.63 3.28 27.68
C LYS A 5 -3.93 4.63 27.68
N GLN A 6 -2.81 4.74 28.40
CA GLN A 6 -1.99 5.95 28.41
C GLN A 6 -1.42 6.24 27.02
N ALA A 7 -0.83 5.24 26.32
CA ALA A 7 -0.33 5.38 24.96
C ALA A 7 -1.43 5.81 23.96
N THR A 8 -2.67 5.36 24.18
CA THR A 8 -3.81 5.77 23.34
C THR A 8 -4.26 7.20 23.64
N LEU A 9 -4.24 7.62 24.90
CA LEU A 9 -4.55 9.02 25.29
C LEU A 9 -3.49 9.99 24.73
N GLU A 10 -2.25 9.55 24.57
CA GLU A 10 -1.18 10.34 23.94
C GLU A 10 -1.53 10.77 22.51
N LEU A 11 -2.33 9.99 21.76
CA LEU A 11 -2.81 10.37 20.43
C LEU A 11 -3.60 11.68 20.45
N GLY A 12 -4.29 11.95 21.56
CA GLY A 12 -5.05 13.19 21.78
C GLY A 12 -4.29 14.30 22.50
N THR A 13 -3.13 14.04 23.13
CA THR A 13 -2.48 14.98 24.04
C THR A 13 -1.06 15.38 23.64
N LYS A 14 -0.22 14.46 23.16
CA LYS A 14 1.18 14.75 22.74
C LYS A 14 1.25 15.77 21.62
N PRO A 15 2.35 16.57 21.52
CA PRO A 15 2.59 17.47 20.37
C PRO A 15 2.51 16.71 19.04
N VAL A 16 1.69 17.23 18.12
CA VAL A 16 1.32 16.53 16.87
C VAL A 16 2.52 16.18 16.01
N GLY A 17 3.49 17.09 15.85
CA GLY A 17 4.68 16.83 15.05
C GLY A 17 5.53 15.68 15.61
N LYS A 18 5.78 15.67 16.94
CA LYS A 18 6.53 14.59 17.61
C LYS A 18 5.79 13.25 17.51
N LEU A 19 4.46 13.29 17.67
CA LEU A 19 3.61 12.11 17.56
C LEU A 19 3.60 11.56 16.13
N LEU A 20 3.44 12.41 15.12
CA LEU A 20 3.48 12.01 13.72
C LEU A 20 4.81 11.34 13.37
N MET A 21 5.95 11.92 13.78
CA MET A 21 7.27 11.31 13.55
C MET A 21 7.41 9.97 14.28
N GLN A 22 6.88 9.83 15.48
CA GLN A 22 6.88 8.58 16.24
C GLN A 22 6.13 7.44 15.52
N TYR A 23 5.13 7.76 14.70
CA TYR A 23 4.36 6.79 13.92
C TYR A 23 4.83 6.66 12.48
N ALA A 24 5.19 7.77 11.85
CA ALA A 24 5.60 7.80 10.44
C ALA A 24 6.99 7.18 10.21
N LEU A 25 8.00 7.49 11.04
CA LEU A 25 9.34 6.93 10.86
C LEU A 25 9.36 5.39 10.90
N PRO A 26 8.70 4.73 11.88
CA PRO A 26 8.58 3.28 11.85
C PRO A 26 7.86 2.75 10.61
N ALA A 27 6.81 3.43 10.16
CA ALA A 27 6.07 3.03 8.98
C ALA A 27 6.88 3.21 7.69
N ILE A 28 7.63 4.31 7.56
CA ILE A 28 8.56 4.56 6.45
C ILE A 28 9.64 3.47 6.42
N ALA A 29 10.28 3.18 7.55
CA ALA A 29 11.29 2.12 7.64
C ALA A 29 10.72 0.77 7.21
N ALA A 30 9.50 0.43 7.66
CA ALA A 30 8.82 -0.80 7.27
C ALA A 30 8.51 -0.87 5.77
N MET A 31 8.05 0.24 5.16
CA MET A 31 7.76 0.30 3.72
C MET A 31 9.03 0.21 2.87
N THR A 32 10.10 0.89 3.30
CA THR A 32 11.41 0.82 2.62
C THR A 32 11.99 -0.60 2.72
N ALA A 33 11.94 -1.22 3.89
CA ALA A 33 12.38 -2.60 4.06
C ALA A 33 11.59 -3.58 3.18
N ALA A 34 10.27 -3.42 3.08
CA ALA A 34 9.43 -4.24 2.22
C ALA A 34 9.76 -4.06 0.72
N SER A 35 10.13 -2.85 0.31
CA SER A 35 10.56 -2.58 -1.07
C SER A 35 11.90 -3.25 -1.39
N LEU A 36 12.88 -3.15 -0.48
CA LEU A 36 14.18 -3.83 -0.62
C LEU A 36 14.03 -5.35 -0.64
N TYR A 37 13.13 -5.88 0.18
CA TYR A 37 12.84 -7.31 0.21
C TYR A 37 12.35 -7.82 -1.15
N ASN A 38 11.36 -7.18 -1.77
CA ASN A 38 10.86 -7.60 -3.08
C ASN A 38 11.97 -7.63 -4.16
N MET A 39 12.92 -6.69 -4.06
CA MET A 39 14.07 -6.63 -4.96
C MET A 39 15.04 -7.81 -4.69
N THR A 40 15.35 -8.07 -3.42
CA THR A 40 16.26 -9.16 -3.01
C THR A 40 15.71 -10.53 -3.36
N ASP A 41 14.41 -10.75 -3.12
CA ASP A 41 13.74 -12.02 -3.45
C ASP A 41 13.77 -12.31 -4.96
N SER A 42 13.55 -11.28 -5.79
CA SER A 42 13.67 -11.38 -7.24
C SER A 42 15.10 -11.72 -7.69
N ILE A 43 16.13 -11.18 -7.02
CA ILE A 43 17.53 -11.49 -7.28
C ILE A 43 17.83 -12.96 -6.97
N PHE A 44 17.38 -13.46 -5.80
CA PHE A 44 17.59 -14.86 -5.41
C PHE A 44 16.92 -15.84 -6.38
N ILE A 45 15.69 -15.56 -6.80
CA ILE A 45 14.98 -16.37 -7.79
C ILE A 45 15.72 -16.34 -9.13
N GLY A 46 16.19 -15.18 -9.56
CA GLY A 46 16.92 -15.03 -10.82
C GLY A 46 18.23 -15.80 -10.86
N GLN A 47 19.01 -15.71 -9.79
CA GLN A 47 20.30 -16.39 -9.69
C GLN A 47 20.15 -17.89 -9.42
N GLY A 48 19.14 -18.30 -8.66
CA GLY A 48 18.94 -19.69 -8.26
C GLY A 48 18.10 -20.52 -9.22
N CYS A 49 17.15 -19.91 -9.94
CA CYS A 49 16.16 -20.64 -10.76
C CYS A 49 16.20 -20.26 -12.25
N GLY A 50 16.97 -19.20 -12.61
CA GLY A 50 17.17 -18.79 -14.00
C GLY A 50 16.09 -17.85 -14.56
N ALA A 51 16.28 -17.44 -15.82
CA ALA A 51 15.48 -16.39 -16.47
C ALA A 51 13.99 -16.76 -16.65
N LEU A 52 13.69 -18.04 -16.92
CA LEU A 52 12.30 -18.50 -17.06
C LEU A 52 11.53 -18.42 -15.75
N ALA A 53 12.20 -18.63 -14.62
CA ALA A 53 11.58 -18.50 -13.29
C ALA A 53 11.27 -17.02 -12.96
N ILE A 54 12.16 -16.08 -13.33
CA ILE A 54 11.88 -14.63 -13.20
C ILE A 54 10.67 -14.24 -14.07
N SER A 55 10.62 -14.73 -15.30
CA SER A 55 9.48 -14.47 -16.19
C SER A 55 8.19 -15.07 -15.64
N GLY A 56 8.26 -16.28 -15.08
CA GLY A 56 7.16 -16.90 -14.36
C GLY A 56 6.70 -16.06 -13.15
N LEU A 57 7.63 -15.56 -12.33
CA LEU A 57 7.33 -14.68 -11.21
C LEU A 57 6.64 -13.39 -11.67
N ALA A 58 7.10 -12.78 -12.75
CA ALA A 58 6.51 -11.55 -13.30
C ALA A 58 5.04 -11.73 -13.67
N VAL A 59 4.69 -12.88 -14.25
CA VAL A 59 3.30 -13.22 -14.58
C VAL A 59 2.41 -13.37 -13.33
N THR A 60 2.98 -13.75 -12.19
CA THR A 60 2.21 -13.91 -10.94
C THR A 60 1.92 -12.58 -10.25
N PHE A 61 2.65 -11.52 -10.59
CA PHE A 61 2.59 -10.22 -9.90
C PHE A 61 1.18 -9.60 -9.80
N PRO A 62 0.34 -9.60 -10.86
CA PRO A 62 -1.02 -9.07 -10.75
C PRO A 62 -1.88 -9.83 -9.74
N LEU A 63 -1.77 -11.17 -9.72
CA LEU A 63 -2.54 -12.01 -8.79
C LEU A 63 -2.07 -11.82 -7.35
N GLN A 64 -0.74 -11.69 -7.12
CA GLN A 64 -0.17 -11.38 -5.81
C GLN A 64 -0.63 -10.00 -5.30
N ASN A 65 -0.62 -8.98 -6.16
CA ASN A 65 -1.10 -7.65 -5.80
C ASN A 65 -2.58 -7.64 -5.45
N LEU A 66 -3.39 -8.41 -6.20
CA LEU A 66 -4.81 -8.54 -5.91
C LEU A 66 -5.04 -9.23 -4.55
N ALA A 67 -4.31 -10.30 -4.25
CA ALA A 67 -4.34 -10.96 -2.96
C ALA A 67 -3.95 -10.00 -1.82
N ALA A 68 -2.82 -9.31 -1.96
CA ALA A 68 -2.36 -8.32 -0.97
C ALA A 68 -3.37 -7.19 -0.77
N ALA A 69 -4.06 -6.75 -1.83
CA ALA A 69 -5.07 -5.71 -1.77
C ALA A 69 -6.27 -6.08 -0.90
N PHE A 70 -6.71 -7.34 -0.91
CA PHE A 70 -7.79 -7.82 -0.03
C PHE A 70 -7.36 -7.77 1.44
N GLY A 71 -6.19 -8.32 1.78
CA GLY A 71 -5.67 -8.33 3.15
C GLY A 71 -5.41 -6.91 3.69
N ALA A 72 -4.78 -6.06 2.88
CA ALA A 72 -4.54 -4.67 3.21
C ALA A 72 -5.84 -3.88 3.35
N GLY A 73 -6.85 -4.12 2.50
CA GLY A 73 -8.15 -3.48 2.55
C GLY A 73 -8.87 -3.74 3.89
N VAL A 74 -8.97 -4.99 4.30
CA VAL A 74 -9.56 -5.35 5.61
C VAL A 74 -8.75 -4.74 6.75
N GLY A 75 -7.42 -4.80 6.68
CA GLY A 75 -6.52 -4.25 7.69
C GLY A 75 -6.69 -2.74 7.87
N VAL A 76 -6.71 -1.99 6.78
CA VAL A 76 -6.87 -0.52 6.81
C VAL A 76 -8.29 -0.14 7.26
N GLY A 77 -9.32 -0.84 6.76
CA GLY A 77 -10.69 -0.62 7.17
C GLY A 77 -10.88 -0.81 8.68
N ALA A 78 -10.38 -1.92 9.21
CA ALA A 78 -10.44 -2.22 10.65
C ALA A 78 -9.62 -1.23 11.48
N SER A 79 -8.39 -0.93 11.06
CA SER A 79 -7.48 0.02 11.73
C SER A 79 -8.12 1.40 11.86
N THR A 80 -8.77 1.89 10.80
CA THR A 80 -9.51 3.17 10.82
C THR A 80 -10.70 3.12 11.78
N CYS A 81 -11.54 2.07 11.69
CA CYS A 81 -12.69 1.90 12.59
C CYS A 81 -12.23 1.84 14.05
N ILE A 82 -11.18 1.07 14.37
CA ILE A 82 -10.62 0.97 15.72
C ILE A 82 -10.15 2.35 16.21
N SER A 83 -9.35 3.07 15.40
CA SER A 83 -8.82 4.39 15.77
C SER A 83 -9.91 5.41 16.09
N VAL A 84 -10.97 5.45 15.27
CA VAL A 84 -12.12 6.33 15.49
C VAL A 84 -12.87 5.94 16.77
N LYS A 85 -13.10 4.63 17.00
CA LYS A 85 -13.78 4.13 18.20
C LYS A 85 -12.99 4.38 19.48
N LEU A 86 -11.68 4.25 19.43
CA LEU A 86 -10.80 4.61 20.55
C LEU A 86 -10.85 6.10 20.86
N GLY A 87 -10.94 6.96 19.84
CA GLY A 87 -11.16 8.40 20.02
C GLY A 87 -12.50 8.73 20.68
N GLN A 88 -13.54 7.94 20.36
CA GLN A 88 -14.88 8.03 20.99
C GLN A 88 -14.92 7.40 22.38
N LYS A 89 -13.81 6.81 22.87
CA LYS A 89 -13.72 6.02 24.12
C LYS A 89 -14.63 4.78 24.13
N ASP A 90 -15.07 4.31 22.96
CA ASP A 90 -15.90 3.12 22.76
C ASP A 90 -15.00 1.89 22.59
N TYR A 91 -14.38 1.46 23.67
CA TYR A 91 -13.44 0.33 23.69
C TYR A 91 -14.13 -1.00 23.34
N ALA A 92 -15.39 -1.18 23.77
CA ALA A 92 -16.14 -2.41 23.50
C ALA A 92 -16.39 -2.61 22.01
N THR A 93 -16.76 -1.56 21.27
CA THR A 93 -16.91 -1.65 19.82
C THR A 93 -15.55 -1.80 19.14
N ALA A 94 -14.48 -1.14 19.61
CA ALA A 94 -13.12 -1.32 19.06
C ALA A 94 -12.66 -2.78 19.14
N GLU A 95 -12.91 -3.48 20.26
CA GLU A 95 -12.62 -4.91 20.41
C GLU A 95 -13.47 -5.78 19.46
N ARG A 96 -14.76 -5.46 19.28
CA ARG A 96 -15.62 -6.17 18.31
C ARG A 96 -15.14 -5.96 16.87
N VAL A 97 -14.68 -4.75 16.51
CA VAL A 97 -14.07 -4.47 15.21
C VAL A 97 -12.83 -5.35 15.01
N PHE A 98 -11.97 -5.47 16.02
CA PHE A 98 -10.80 -6.35 15.99
C PHE A 98 -11.17 -7.82 15.72
N GLY A 99 -12.13 -8.37 16.48
CA GLY A 99 -12.58 -9.76 16.30
C GLY A 99 -13.23 -10.01 14.92
N ASN A 100 -14.06 -9.06 14.45
CA ASN A 100 -14.69 -9.14 13.13
C ASN A 100 -13.65 -9.03 12.00
N ALA A 101 -12.63 -8.18 12.16
CA ALA A 101 -11.53 -8.07 11.19
C ALA A 101 -10.69 -9.36 11.12
N PHE A 102 -10.45 -9.99 12.28
CA PHE A 102 -9.79 -11.30 12.34
C PHE A 102 -10.57 -12.35 11.53
N THR A 103 -11.86 -12.51 11.84
CA THR A 103 -12.74 -13.46 11.14
C THR A 103 -12.81 -13.15 9.64
N LEU A 104 -12.94 -11.87 9.26
CA LEU A 104 -13.05 -11.45 7.88
C LEU A 104 -11.77 -11.72 7.08
N ASN A 105 -10.59 -11.47 7.66
CA ASN A 105 -9.30 -11.81 7.02
C ASN A 105 -9.17 -13.31 6.75
N VAL A 106 -9.57 -14.16 7.71
CA VAL A 106 -9.55 -15.61 7.51
C VAL A 106 -10.52 -16.03 6.40
N ILE A 107 -11.76 -15.57 6.45
CA ILE A 107 -12.78 -15.94 5.46
C ILE A 107 -12.37 -15.49 4.05
N ILE A 108 -11.98 -14.23 3.88
CA ILE A 108 -11.56 -13.69 2.58
C ILE A 108 -10.28 -14.38 2.11
N GLY A 109 -9.30 -14.58 3.00
CA GLY A 109 -8.05 -15.25 2.67
C GLY A 109 -8.27 -16.68 2.16
N VAL A 110 -9.09 -17.47 2.85
CA VAL A 110 -9.42 -18.84 2.48
C VAL A 110 -10.28 -18.87 1.20
N ALA A 111 -11.32 -18.04 1.11
CA ALA A 111 -12.18 -17.99 -0.07
C ALA A 111 -11.38 -17.59 -1.33
N PHE A 112 -10.53 -16.55 -1.23
CA PHE A 112 -9.67 -16.13 -2.33
C PHE A 112 -8.69 -17.24 -2.73
N SER A 113 -8.11 -17.96 -1.77
CA SER A 113 -7.22 -19.10 -2.03
C SER A 113 -7.93 -20.20 -2.80
N ILE A 114 -9.10 -20.63 -2.34
CA ILE A 114 -9.86 -21.72 -2.98
C ILE A 114 -10.24 -21.32 -4.42
N ILE A 115 -10.82 -20.12 -4.60
CA ILE A 115 -11.24 -19.65 -5.92
C ILE A 115 -10.04 -19.55 -6.86
N SER A 116 -8.95 -18.93 -6.39
CA SER A 116 -7.75 -18.74 -7.22
C SER A 116 -7.05 -20.06 -7.56
N LEU A 117 -7.02 -21.03 -6.64
CA LEU A 117 -6.43 -22.34 -6.91
C LEU A 117 -7.25 -23.16 -7.90
N LEU A 118 -8.60 -23.10 -7.84
CA LEU A 118 -9.49 -23.79 -8.78
C LEU A 118 -9.31 -23.28 -10.21
N PHE A 119 -9.07 -21.99 -10.38
CA PHE A 119 -8.92 -21.35 -11.70
C PHE A 119 -7.48 -20.90 -11.99
N LEU A 120 -6.48 -21.46 -11.32
CA LEU A 120 -5.11 -20.96 -11.35
C LEU A 120 -4.52 -20.92 -12.77
N ASN A 121 -4.61 -22.01 -13.53
CA ASN A 121 -4.04 -22.05 -14.88
C ASN A 121 -4.71 -21.05 -15.85
N PRO A 122 -6.06 -20.96 -15.93
CA PRO A 122 -6.73 -19.91 -16.70
C PRO A 122 -6.32 -18.48 -16.29
N ILE A 123 -6.20 -18.21 -14.98
CA ILE A 123 -5.81 -16.91 -14.47
C ILE A 123 -4.36 -16.56 -14.87
N LEU A 124 -3.42 -17.48 -14.72
CA LEU A 124 -2.03 -17.27 -15.12
C LEU A 124 -1.89 -17.06 -16.62
N ARG A 125 -2.59 -17.84 -17.44
CA ARG A 125 -2.62 -17.65 -18.90
C ARG A 125 -3.23 -16.28 -19.27
N PHE A 126 -4.29 -15.86 -18.60
CA PHE A 126 -4.87 -14.53 -18.80
C PHE A 126 -3.87 -13.41 -18.49
N PHE A 127 -3.00 -13.59 -17.50
CA PHE A 127 -1.92 -12.64 -17.17
C PHE A 127 -0.66 -12.78 -18.04
N GLY A 128 -0.66 -13.67 -19.03
CA GLY A 128 0.38 -13.78 -20.03
C GLY A 128 1.37 -14.93 -19.83
N ALA A 129 1.01 -15.96 -19.02
CA ALA A 129 1.85 -17.15 -18.91
C ALA A 129 1.90 -17.91 -20.24
N SER A 130 3.11 -18.14 -20.77
CA SER A 130 3.38 -19.06 -21.86
C SER A 130 3.51 -20.50 -21.35
N ASP A 131 3.55 -21.47 -22.25
CA ASP A 131 3.76 -22.87 -21.87
C ASP A 131 5.12 -23.09 -21.17
N ALA A 132 6.12 -22.26 -21.47
CA ALA A 132 7.44 -22.30 -20.84
C ALA A 132 7.44 -21.68 -19.41
N THR A 133 6.66 -20.62 -19.16
CA THR A 133 6.65 -19.90 -17.88
C THR A 133 5.57 -20.40 -16.92
N LEU A 134 4.54 -21.05 -17.44
CA LEU A 134 3.39 -21.54 -16.65
C LEU A 134 3.80 -22.51 -15.52
N PRO A 135 4.71 -23.47 -15.70
CA PRO A 135 5.12 -24.37 -14.61
C PRO A 135 5.70 -23.62 -13.42
N TYR A 136 6.60 -22.65 -13.68
CA TYR A 136 7.21 -21.83 -12.62
C TYR A 136 6.20 -20.92 -11.93
N ALA A 137 5.34 -20.25 -12.70
CA ALA A 137 4.29 -19.40 -12.15
C ALA A 137 3.30 -20.21 -11.30
N ARG A 138 2.94 -21.40 -11.74
CA ARG A 138 2.03 -22.30 -11.02
C ARG A 138 2.65 -22.81 -9.73
N GLU A 139 3.90 -23.28 -9.75
CA GLU A 139 4.61 -23.77 -8.58
C GLU A 139 4.67 -22.69 -7.49
N TYR A 140 5.06 -21.47 -7.86
CA TYR A 140 5.10 -20.33 -6.94
C TYR A 140 3.72 -19.99 -6.36
N MET A 141 2.70 -19.91 -7.24
CA MET A 141 1.36 -19.47 -6.82
C MET A 141 0.60 -20.49 -6.02
N VAL A 142 0.78 -21.79 -6.24
CA VAL A 142 0.14 -22.84 -5.42
C VAL A 142 0.55 -22.68 -3.96
N ILE A 143 1.83 -22.51 -3.68
CA ILE A 143 2.35 -22.33 -2.32
C ILE A 143 1.88 -20.99 -1.73
N THR A 144 2.00 -19.91 -2.50
CA THR A 144 1.59 -18.58 -2.05
C THR A 144 0.09 -18.53 -1.73
N LEU A 145 -0.76 -19.10 -2.58
CA LEU A 145 -2.21 -19.14 -2.37
C LEU A 145 -2.59 -20.07 -1.23
N ALA A 146 -1.91 -21.19 -1.05
CA ALA A 146 -2.14 -22.06 0.12
C ALA A 146 -1.87 -21.33 1.44
N GLY A 147 -0.85 -20.47 1.48
CA GLY A 147 -0.51 -19.64 2.63
C GLY A 147 -1.22 -18.28 2.69
N ASN A 148 -2.09 -17.95 1.74
CA ASN A 148 -2.64 -16.60 1.58
C ASN A 148 -3.47 -16.12 2.79
N ALA A 149 -4.17 -17.01 3.49
CA ALA A 149 -4.86 -16.67 4.73
C ALA A 149 -3.89 -16.16 5.82
N ILE A 150 -2.66 -16.73 5.89
CA ILE A 150 -1.59 -16.28 6.77
C ILE A 150 -1.15 -14.86 6.37
N SER A 151 -0.94 -14.64 5.07
CA SER A 151 -0.56 -13.33 4.53
C SER A 151 -1.60 -12.25 4.83
N HIS A 152 -2.89 -12.54 4.60
CA HIS A 152 -3.98 -11.62 4.93
C HIS A 152 -4.02 -11.28 6.42
N MET A 153 -3.88 -12.30 7.28
CA MET A 153 -3.83 -12.09 8.72
C MET A 153 -2.61 -11.25 9.13
N PHE A 154 -1.44 -11.54 8.57
CA PHE A 154 -0.21 -10.77 8.83
C PHE A 154 -0.39 -9.29 8.50
N PHE A 155 -0.87 -8.96 7.30
CA PHE A 155 -1.11 -7.57 6.89
C PHE A 155 -2.20 -6.89 7.72
N GLY A 156 -3.29 -7.61 7.99
CA GLY A 156 -4.40 -7.12 8.82
C GLY A 156 -3.96 -6.80 10.24
N MET A 157 -3.25 -7.73 10.90
CA MET A 157 -2.75 -7.53 12.27
C MET A 157 -1.70 -6.43 12.33
N ASN A 158 -0.85 -6.28 11.31
CA ASN A 158 0.13 -5.20 11.22
C ASN A 158 -0.55 -3.81 11.20
N ALA A 159 -1.63 -3.66 10.43
CA ALA A 159 -2.41 -2.43 10.41
C ALA A 159 -3.08 -2.13 11.77
N ILE A 160 -3.63 -3.16 12.41
CA ILE A 160 -4.29 -3.03 13.72
C ILE A 160 -3.28 -2.71 14.84
N LEU A 161 -2.04 -3.23 14.80
CA LEU A 161 -0.98 -2.86 15.75
C LEU A 161 -0.75 -1.34 15.77
N ARG A 162 -0.78 -0.67 14.61
CA ARG A 162 -0.65 0.79 14.54
C ARG A 162 -1.84 1.50 15.19
N ALA A 163 -3.06 1.02 14.94
CA ALA A 163 -4.27 1.55 15.57
C ALA A 163 -4.30 1.31 17.08
N ALA A 164 -3.74 0.18 17.54
CA ALA A 164 -3.58 -0.16 18.95
C ALA A 164 -2.43 0.59 19.65
N SER A 165 -1.93 1.67 19.06
CA SER A 165 -0.84 2.51 19.59
C SER A 165 0.51 1.78 19.75
N LYS A 166 0.76 0.75 18.92
CA LYS A 166 2.01 -0.02 18.89
C LYS A 166 2.75 0.08 17.53
N PRO A 167 3.11 1.30 17.05
CA PRO A 167 3.73 1.46 15.73
C PRO A 167 5.12 0.81 15.64
N ARG A 168 5.89 0.79 16.73
CA ARG A 168 7.18 0.11 16.79
C ARG A 168 7.04 -1.40 16.61
N SER A 169 6.03 -2.02 17.21
CA SER A 169 5.76 -3.45 17.02
C SER A 169 5.34 -3.76 15.59
N ALA A 170 4.55 -2.89 14.94
CA ALA A 170 4.21 -3.04 13.53
C ALA A 170 5.44 -2.94 12.61
N MET A 171 6.37 -2.02 12.88
CA MET A 171 7.65 -1.92 12.19
C MET A 171 8.50 -3.18 12.39
N MET A 172 8.67 -3.61 13.64
CA MET A 172 9.44 -4.82 13.95
C MET A 172 8.88 -6.05 13.25
N ALA A 173 7.55 -6.20 13.19
CA ALA A 173 6.90 -7.27 12.44
C ALA A 173 7.32 -7.25 10.97
N SER A 174 7.27 -6.08 10.31
CA SER A 174 7.67 -5.96 8.91
C SER A 174 9.16 -6.27 8.72
N ILE A 175 10.04 -5.71 9.55
CA ILE A 175 11.49 -5.95 9.45
C ILE A 175 11.83 -7.41 9.73
N MET A 176 11.24 -8.03 10.76
CA MET A 176 11.44 -9.46 11.07
C MET A 176 11.03 -10.35 9.90
N THR A 177 9.91 -10.05 9.24
CA THR A 177 9.48 -10.81 8.05
C THR A 177 10.50 -10.70 6.92
N VAL A 178 11.01 -9.49 6.65
CA VAL A 178 12.05 -9.26 5.64
C VAL A 178 13.33 -10.02 5.97
N VAL A 179 13.81 -9.93 7.20
CA VAL A 179 15.04 -10.61 7.65
C VAL A 179 14.87 -12.13 7.59
N LEU A 180 13.78 -12.66 8.13
CA LEU A 180 13.53 -14.11 8.09
C LEU A 180 13.43 -14.63 6.65
N ASN A 181 12.75 -13.91 5.78
CA ASN A 181 12.65 -14.30 4.39
C ASN A 181 14.03 -14.24 3.70
N ALA A 182 14.80 -13.17 3.90
CA ALA A 182 16.14 -13.03 3.33
C ALA A 182 17.12 -14.16 3.77
N ILE A 183 16.88 -14.76 4.93
CA ILE A 183 17.63 -15.93 5.42
C ILE A 183 17.06 -17.22 4.83
N LEU A 184 15.74 -17.38 4.84
CA LEU A 184 15.09 -18.63 4.42
C LEU A 184 15.09 -18.86 2.92
N SER A 185 14.90 -17.79 2.10
CA SER A 185 14.85 -17.91 0.65
C SER A 185 16.12 -18.53 0.06
N PRO A 186 17.36 -18.09 0.40
CA PRO A 186 18.58 -18.75 -0.06
C PRO A 186 18.67 -20.20 0.36
N ILE A 187 18.28 -20.53 1.60
CA ILE A 187 18.35 -21.89 2.13
C ILE A 187 17.43 -22.83 1.36
N PHE A 188 16.22 -22.39 1.02
CA PHE A 188 15.26 -23.22 0.30
C PHE A 188 15.59 -23.33 -1.20
N ILE A 189 16.14 -22.28 -1.79
CA ILE A 189 16.48 -22.29 -3.21
C ILE A 189 17.70 -23.16 -3.49
N TRP A 190 18.81 -22.97 -2.75
CA TRP A 190 20.08 -23.62 -3.06
C TRP A 190 20.29 -24.94 -2.29
N PRO A 191 20.42 -25.00 -0.96
CA PRO A 191 20.68 -26.27 -0.25
C PRO A 191 19.55 -27.29 -0.37
N LEU A 192 18.29 -26.84 -0.38
CA LEU A 192 17.13 -27.73 -0.43
C LEU A 192 16.61 -27.97 -1.86
N HIS A 193 17.19 -27.30 -2.87
CA HIS A 193 16.83 -27.44 -4.28
C HIS A 193 15.34 -27.30 -4.58
N MET A 194 14.63 -26.46 -3.80
CA MET A 194 13.17 -26.26 -3.93
C MET A 194 12.80 -25.25 -5.03
N GLY A 195 13.77 -24.71 -5.76
CA GLY A 195 13.52 -23.79 -6.86
C GLY A 195 12.70 -22.55 -6.46
N ILE A 196 11.82 -22.11 -7.36
CA ILE A 196 10.95 -20.95 -7.15
C ILE A 196 9.90 -21.20 -6.06
N GLY A 197 9.47 -22.45 -5.87
CA GLY A 197 8.58 -22.85 -4.78
C GLY A 197 9.22 -22.62 -3.41
N GLY A 198 10.54 -22.79 -3.29
CA GLY A 198 11.29 -22.50 -2.08
C GLY A 198 11.20 -21.04 -1.65
N ALA A 199 11.28 -20.09 -2.59
CA ALA A 199 11.09 -18.67 -2.32
C ALA A 199 9.67 -18.36 -1.81
N ALA A 200 8.64 -18.95 -2.44
CA ALA A 200 7.26 -18.82 -1.99
C ALA A 200 7.06 -19.36 -0.57
N LEU A 201 7.62 -20.53 -0.28
CA LEU A 201 7.54 -21.16 1.03
C LEU A 201 8.26 -20.33 2.10
N ALA A 202 9.45 -19.80 1.80
CA ALA A 202 10.20 -18.90 2.68
C ALA A 202 9.36 -17.69 3.10
N THR A 203 8.65 -17.09 2.15
CA THR A 203 7.76 -15.96 2.39
C THR A 203 6.63 -16.33 3.36
N ILE A 204 5.94 -17.45 3.12
CA ILE A 204 4.82 -17.89 3.96
C ILE A 204 5.30 -18.26 5.36
N ILE A 205 6.43 -18.95 5.50
CA ILE A 205 6.99 -19.31 6.81
C ILE A 205 7.42 -18.06 7.59
N ALA A 206 8.08 -17.09 6.92
CA ALA A 206 8.45 -15.83 7.56
C ALA A 206 7.23 -15.06 8.06
N GLN A 207 6.18 -14.96 7.24
CA GLN A 207 4.92 -14.33 7.63
C GLN A 207 4.20 -15.09 8.74
N ALA A 208 4.19 -16.43 8.71
CA ALA A 208 3.58 -17.26 9.74
C ALA A 208 4.27 -17.08 11.10
N ALA A 209 5.60 -17.13 11.13
CA ALA A 209 6.38 -16.94 12.36
C ALA A 209 6.11 -15.55 12.98
N VAL A 210 6.10 -14.52 12.16
CA VAL A 210 5.84 -13.17 12.64
C VAL A 210 4.36 -12.97 13.00
N LEU A 211 3.44 -13.59 12.28
CA LEU A 211 2.02 -13.60 12.67
C LEU A 211 1.82 -14.23 14.06
N CYS A 212 2.47 -15.34 14.37
CA CYS A 212 2.42 -15.93 15.71
C CYS A 212 2.89 -14.93 16.78
N TRP A 213 3.94 -14.19 16.50
CA TRP A 213 4.40 -13.12 17.40
C TRP A 213 3.39 -11.97 17.52
N GLN A 214 2.77 -11.51 16.42
CA GLN A 214 1.71 -10.52 16.47
C GLN A 214 0.50 -11.00 17.29
N LEU A 215 0.06 -12.26 17.09
CA LEU A 215 -1.05 -12.84 17.84
C LEU A 215 -0.72 -12.92 19.34
N ARG A 216 0.53 -13.23 19.71
CA ARG A 216 0.98 -13.20 21.10
C ARG A 216 0.87 -11.80 21.72
N ILE A 217 1.15 -10.74 20.96
CA ILE A 217 0.96 -9.35 21.42
C ILE A 217 -0.52 -9.09 21.74
N PHE A 218 -1.43 -9.52 20.85
CA PHE A 218 -2.88 -9.33 21.03
C PHE A 218 -3.50 -10.29 22.06
N SER A 219 -2.79 -11.34 22.45
CA SER A 219 -3.20 -12.22 23.55
C SER A 219 -2.95 -11.62 24.94
N ASN A 220 -2.15 -10.55 25.02
CA ASN A 220 -1.90 -9.86 26.27
C ASN A 220 -3.10 -8.97 26.65
N PRO A 221 -3.76 -9.20 27.82
CA PRO A 221 -4.89 -8.38 28.28
C PRO A 221 -4.56 -6.89 28.48
N GLN A 222 -3.28 -6.54 28.61
CA GLN A 222 -2.83 -5.16 28.69
C GLN A 222 -2.89 -4.44 27.33
N CYS A 223 -3.11 -5.14 26.24
CA CYS A 223 -3.32 -4.51 24.93
C CYS A 223 -4.73 -3.91 24.88
N ILE A 224 -4.84 -2.69 24.33
CA ILE A 224 -6.12 -1.94 24.31
C ILE A 224 -7.20 -2.67 23.51
N VAL A 225 -6.80 -3.40 22.48
CA VAL A 225 -7.61 -4.38 21.77
C VAL A 225 -6.92 -5.73 21.89
N HIS A 226 -7.62 -6.72 22.42
CA HIS A 226 -7.06 -8.04 22.66
C HIS A 226 -8.11 -9.13 22.47
N PHE A 227 -7.66 -10.38 22.39
CA PHE A 227 -8.56 -11.51 22.20
C PHE A 227 -9.45 -11.73 23.44
N LYS A 228 -10.77 -11.76 23.21
CA LYS A 228 -11.81 -12.07 24.21
C LYS A 228 -12.82 -13.05 23.63
N ARG A 229 -13.50 -13.77 24.47
CA ARG A 229 -14.64 -14.61 24.04
C ARG A 229 -15.78 -13.72 23.53
N GLY A 230 -16.39 -14.10 22.39
CA GLY A 230 -17.57 -13.42 21.84
C GLY A 230 -17.31 -12.27 20.87
N ILE A 231 -16.06 -11.78 20.69
CA ILE A 231 -15.77 -10.69 19.74
C ILE A 231 -15.77 -11.13 18.27
N TYR A 232 -15.69 -12.44 18.03
CA TYR A 232 -15.60 -13.04 16.69
C TYR A 232 -16.96 -13.15 15.96
N ARG A 233 -18.07 -12.98 16.69
CA ARG A 233 -19.41 -13.06 16.09
C ARG A 233 -19.55 -11.96 15.03
N PRO A 234 -19.86 -12.33 13.77
CA PRO A 234 -20.00 -11.36 12.69
C PRO A 234 -21.12 -10.35 13.01
N VAL A 235 -20.77 -9.06 12.98
CA VAL A 235 -21.72 -7.97 13.16
C VAL A 235 -21.83 -7.19 11.86
N SER A 236 -22.97 -7.31 11.19
CA SER A 236 -23.18 -6.82 9.82
C SER A 236 -22.76 -5.35 9.62
N HIS A 237 -23.14 -4.44 10.53
CA HIS A 237 -22.78 -3.03 10.39
C HIS A 237 -21.28 -2.78 10.55
N ILE A 238 -20.58 -3.55 11.42
CA ILE A 238 -19.12 -3.46 11.61
C ILE A 238 -18.41 -3.95 10.33
N ILE A 239 -18.83 -5.09 9.82
CA ILE A 239 -18.26 -5.66 8.58
C ILE A 239 -18.47 -4.71 7.40
N LYS A 240 -19.68 -4.15 7.25
CA LYS A 240 -19.97 -3.15 6.20
C LYS A 240 -19.06 -1.93 6.31
N ASN A 241 -18.81 -1.42 7.50
CA ASN A 241 -17.90 -0.28 7.70
C ASN A 241 -16.44 -0.63 7.38
N ILE A 242 -15.96 -1.80 7.81
CA ILE A 242 -14.60 -2.28 7.48
C ILE A 242 -14.44 -2.37 5.96
N ILE A 243 -15.37 -3.03 5.28
CA ILE A 243 -15.31 -3.22 3.82
C ILE A 243 -15.45 -1.87 3.11
N ALA A 244 -16.38 -1.00 3.52
CA ALA A 244 -16.59 0.29 2.88
C ALA A 244 -15.32 1.17 2.91
N ILE A 245 -14.57 1.17 4.01
CA ILE A 245 -13.29 1.89 4.10
C ILE A 245 -12.20 1.16 3.34
N GLY A 246 -12.14 -0.16 3.46
CA GLY A 246 -11.12 -1.01 2.83
C GLY A 246 -11.24 -1.11 1.30
N ILE A 247 -12.41 -0.82 0.73
CA ILE A 247 -12.62 -0.85 -0.73
C ILE A 247 -11.78 0.20 -1.46
N SER A 248 -11.44 1.32 -0.80
CA SER A 248 -10.63 2.40 -1.40
C SER A 248 -9.21 1.91 -1.75
N PRO A 249 -8.39 1.39 -0.82
CA PRO A 249 -7.06 0.86 -1.16
C PRO A 249 -7.13 -0.39 -2.06
N PHE A 250 -8.15 -1.21 -1.91
CA PHE A 250 -8.38 -2.34 -2.82
C PHE A 250 -8.58 -1.87 -4.26
N ALA A 251 -9.53 -0.96 -4.48
CA ALA A 251 -9.84 -0.43 -5.81
C ALA A 251 -8.62 0.28 -6.44
N MET A 252 -7.85 1.01 -5.64
CA MET A 252 -6.61 1.66 -6.10
C MET A 252 -5.59 0.63 -6.63
N ASN A 253 -5.35 -0.45 -5.90
CA ASN A 253 -4.43 -1.49 -6.35
C ASN A 253 -4.94 -2.23 -7.60
N ALA A 254 -6.22 -2.58 -7.64
CA ALA A 254 -6.84 -3.23 -8.80
C ALA A 254 -6.77 -2.35 -10.05
N CYS A 255 -7.06 -1.05 -9.92
CA CYS A 255 -6.96 -0.09 -11.02
C CYS A 255 -5.52 0.10 -11.50
N SER A 256 -4.54 0.10 -10.59
CA SER A 256 -3.13 0.21 -10.95
C SER A 256 -2.68 -0.94 -11.86
N CYS A 257 -3.15 -2.17 -11.60
CA CYS A 257 -2.84 -3.31 -12.47
C CYS A 257 -3.40 -3.11 -13.89
N ILE A 258 -4.65 -2.64 -14.01
CA ILE A 258 -5.29 -2.36 -15.29
C ILE A 258 -4.52 -1.25 -16.04
N VAL A 259 -4.23 -0.17 -15.36
CA VAL A 259 -3.52 0.99 -15.92
C VAL A 259 -2.15 0.60 -16.47
N ILE A 260 -1.38 -0.22 -15.76
CA ILE A 260 -0.05 -0.70 -16.23
C ILE A 260 -0.18 -1.47 -17.55
N ILE A 261 -1.22 -2.28 -17.73
CA ILE A 261 -1.46 -3.01 -18.99
C ILE A 261 -1.66 -2.02 -20.14
N PHE A 262 -2.48 -0.98 -19.93
CA PHE A 262 -2.73 0.04 -20.96
C PHE A 262 -1.48 0.88 -21.27
N ILE A 263 -0.68 1.23 -20.25
CA ILE A 263 0.58 1.95 -20.44
C ILE A 263 1.53 1.11 -21.29
N ASN A 264 1.76 -0.14 -20.92
CA ASN A 264 2.67 -1.02 -21.65
C ASN A 264 2.22 -1.19 -23.10
N LYS A 265 0.94 -1.41 -23.34
CA LYS A 265 0.37 -1.50 -24.70
C LYS A 265 0.58 -0.23 -25.51
N ALA A 266 0.31 0.93 -24.93
CA ALA A 266 0.52 2.21 -25.59
C ALA A 266 2.01 2.47 -25.89
N LEU A 267 2.91 2.16 -24.97
CA LEU A 267 4.36 2.31 -25.15
C LEU A 267 4.91 1.35 -26.20
N THR A 268 4.51 0.09 -26.18
CA THR A 268 4.93 -0.89 -27.21
C THR A 268 4.50 -0.43 -28.60
N PHE A 269 3.27 0.10 -28.73
CA PHE A 269 2.74 0.55 -30.03
C PHE A 269 3.43 1.81 -30.54
N HIS A 270 3.72 2.80 -29.68
CA HIS A 270 4.24 4.11 -30.11
C HIS A 270 5.77 4.25 -29.98
N GLY A 271 6.42 3.47 -29.12
CA GLY A 271 7.86 3.63 -28.81
C GLY A 271 8.66 2.33 -28.74
N GLY A 272 8.03 1.17 -28.98
CA GLY A 272 8.67 -0.13 -28.95
C GLY A 272 9.14 -0.54 -27.56
N ASP A 273 9.95 -1.62 -27.51
CA ASP A 273 10.40 -2.25 -26.26
C ASP A 273 11.28 -1.34 -25.38
N LEU A 274 12.06 -0.44 -26.01
CA LEU A 274 12.90 0.51 -25.27
C LEU A 274 12.07 1.50 -24.48
N ALA A 275 10.90 1.93 -24.99
CA ALA A 275 10.01 2.81 -24.27
C ALA A 275 9.36 2.12 -23.06
N VAL A 276 9.04 0.83 -23.18
CA VAL A 276 8.57 0.02 -22.05
C VAL A 276 9.67 -0.15 -21.00
N GLY A 277 10.92 -0.36 -21.43
CA GLY A 277 12.08 -0.41 -20.53
C GLY A 277 12.29 0.91 -19.78
N ALA A 278 12.18 2.03 -20.48
CA ALA A 278 12.28 3.38 -19.89
C ALA A 278 11.19 3.64 -18.86
N PHE A 279 9.95 3.19 -19.12
CA PHE A 279 8.86 3.26 -18.13
C PHE A 279 9.18 2.41 -16.88
N GLY A 280 9.74 1.23 -17.07
CA GLY A 280 10.18 0.37 -15.97
C GLY A 280 11.19 1.07 -15.06
N ILE A 281 12.19 1.75 -15.62
CA ILE A 281 13.20 2.53 -14.89
C ILE A 281 12.53 3.71 -14.16
N THR A 282 11.73 4.50 -14.87
CA THR A 282 11.00 5.65 -14.30
C THR A 282 10.13 5.24 -13.13
N ASN A 283 9.38 4.14 -13.27
CA ASN A 283 8.49 3.64 -12.23
C ASN A 283 9.26 3.19 -10.97
N LYS A 284 10.42 2.55 -11.13
CA LYS A 284 11.27 2.16 -9.99
C LYS A 284 11.77 3.36 -9.20
N ILE A 285 12.16 4.44 -9.88
CA ILE A 285 12.60 5.67 -9.22
C ILE A 285 11.45 6.33 -8.48
N ALA A 286 10.30 6.51 -9.13
CA ALA A 286 9.12 7.10 -8.52
C ALA A 286 8.62 6.27 -7.31
N PHE A 287 8.71 4.94 -7.40
CA PHE A 287 8.23 4.02 -6.37
C PHE A 287 8.92 4.20 -5.03
N ILE A 288 10.21 4.57 -5.00
CA ILE A 288 10.96 4.85 -3.76
C ILE A 288 10.26 5.96 -2.97
N PHE A 289 9.99 7.09 -3.62
CA PHE A 289 9.36 8.25 -2.98
C PHE A 289 7.88 7.99 -2.63
N ILE A 290 7.18 7.22 -3.47
CA ILE A 290 5.80 6.79 -3.20
C ILE A 290 5.75 5.92 -1.95
N MET A 291 6.68 4.98 -1.75
CA MET A 291 6.74 4.11 -0.57
C MET A 291 7.01 4.92 0.71
N ILE A 292 7.94 5.88 0.66
CA ILE A 292 8.20 6.78 1.78
C ILE A 292 6.92 7.58 2.13
N ASN A 293 6.24 8.10 1.12
CA ASN A 293 4.98 8.84 1.30
C ASN A 293 3.85 7.96 1.84
N MET A 294 3.75 6.70 1.39
CA MET A 294 2.81 5.72 1.96
C MET A 294 3.11 5.47 3.45
N GLY A 295 4.38 5.39 3.84
CA GLY A 295 4.78 5.28 5.25
C GLY A 295 4.33 6.50 6.07
N MET A 296 4.48 7.71 5.53
CA MET A 296 3.98 8.95 6.14
C MET A 296 2.45 8.89 6.37
N ASN A 297 1.70 8.47 5.36
CA ASN A 297 0.24 8.30 5.46
C ASN A 297 -0.16 7.24 6.49
N GLN A 298 0.54 6.10 6.53
CA GLN A 298 0.28 5.06 7.54
C GLN A 298 0.52 5.55 8.96
N GLY A 299 1.49 6.46 9.16
CA GLY A 299 1.71 7.13 10.44
C GLY A 299 0.58 8.09 10.81
N MET A 300 -0.02 8.76 9.84
CA MET A 300 -1.16 9.66 10.03
C MET A 300 -2.42 8.93 10.46
N PHE A 301 -2.70 7.74 9.93
CA PHE A 301 -3.99 7.05 10.07
C PHE A 301 -4.48 6.92 11.52
N PRO A 302 -3.72 6.36 12.47
CA PRO A 302 -4.19 6.21 13.85
C PRO A 302 -4.40 7.55 14.54
N ILE A 303 -3.56 8.55 14.25
CA ILE A 303 -3.62 9.87 14.88
C ILE A 303 -4.85 10.64 14.39
N ALA A 304 -5.07 10.68 13.09
CA ALA A 304 -6.20 11.37 12.48
C ALA A 304 -7.52 10.67 12.85
N GLY A 305 -7.59 9.35 12.77
CA GLY A 305 -8.77 8.57 13.14
C GLY A 305 -9.18 8.79 14.60
N TYR A 306 -8.22 8.74 15.53
CA TYR A 306 -8.46 9.01 16.95
C TYR A 306 -8.99 10.43 17.19
N ASN A 307 -8.32 11.47 16.67
CA ASN A 307 -8.71 12.86 16.89
C ASN A 307 -10.05 13.19 16.22
N TYR A 308 -10.37 12.57 15.08
CA TYR A 308 -11.69 12.65 14.46
C TYR A 308 -12.77 12.02 15.36
N GLY A 309 -12.52 10.82 15.90
CA GLY A 309 -13.42 10.16 16.83
C GLY A 309 -13.65 10.94 18.13
N ALA A 310 -12.58 11.57 18.63
CA ALA A 310 -12.61 12.44 19.82
C ALA A 310 -13.18 13.85 19.55
N ARG A 311 -13.60 14.17 18.32
CA ARG A 311 -14.07 15.50 17.88
C ARG A 311 -13.05 16.62 18.10
N ASN A 312 -11.76 16.29 18.17
CA ASN A 312 -10.67 17.27 18.34
C ASN A 312 -10.19 17.74 16.94
N TYR A 313 -10.99 18.59 16.31
CA TYR A 313 -10.77 19.00 14.93
C TYR A 313 -9.55 19.89 14.77
N ASP A 314 -9.16 20.68 15.76
CA ASP A 314 -7.92 21.47 15.70
C ASP A 314 -6.70 20.57 15.57
N ARG A 315 -6.62 19.51 16.38
CA ARG A 315 -5.52 18.55 16.27
C ARG A 315 -5.59 17.75 14.97
N LEU A 316 -6.78 17.36 14.55
CA LEU A 316 -7.02 16.68 13.28
C LEU A 316 -6.43 17.50 12.10
N LEU A 317 -6.75 18.80 12.06
CA LEU A 317 -6.24 19.70 11.01
C LEU A 317 -4.73 19.95 11.09
N ARG A 318 -4.14 19.97 12.30
CA ARG A 318 -2.68 20.03 12.47
C ARG A 318 -2.01 18.75 11.96
N VAL A 319 -2.57 17.58 12.25
CA VAL A 319 -2.06 16.29 11.71
C VAL A 319 -2.09 16.31 10.20
N LEU A 320 -3.20 16.73 9.60
CA LEU A 320 -3.31 16.88 8.14
C LEU A 320 -2.25 17.83 7.58
N LYS A 321 -2.09 19.02 8.19
CA LYS A 321 -1.09 20.01 7.75
C LYS A 321 0.32 19.44 7.77
N TYR A 322 0.74 18.82 8.87
CA TYR A 322 2.10 18.25 8.97
C TYR A 322 2.31 17.07 8.02
N THR A 323 1.32 16.18 7.86
CA THR A 323 1.42 15.06 6.92
C THR A 323 1.50 15.57 5.48
N MET A 324 0.68 16.55 5.12
CA MET A 324 0.68 17.15 3.78
C MET A 324 2.01 17.84 3.48
N THR A 325 2.53 18.64 4.42
CA THR A 325 3.85 19.28 4.28
C THR A 325 4.95 18.24 4.11
N GLY A 326 4.97 17.19 4.94
CA GLY A 326 5.96 16.12 4.83
C GLY A 326 5.85 15.36 3.51
N ALA A 327 4.63 15.03 3.08
CA ALA A 327 4.37 14.34 1.83
C ALA A 327 4.83 15.17 0.60
N VAL A 328 4.52 16.47 0.59
CA VAL A 328 4.96 17.39 -0.47
C VAL A 328 6.48 17.53 -0.45
N LEU A 329 7.12 17.66 0.72
CA LEU A 329 8.58 17.73 0.82
C LEU A 329 9.25 16.47 0.25
N ILE A 330 8.77 15.27 0.61
CA ILE A 330 9.29 13.99 0.09
C ILE A 330 9.19 13.95 -1.44
N THR A 331 8.04 14.27 -1.98
CA THR A 331 7.83 14.24 -3.44
C THR A 331 8.54 15.40 -4.16
N THR A 332 8.76 16.55 -3.49
CA THR A 332 9.57 17.65 -4.03
C THR A 332 11.05 17.25 -4.12
N VAL A 333 11.58 16.54 -3.13
CA VAL A 333 12.95 15.99 -3.22
C VAL A 333 13.05 15.03 -4.40
N GLY A 334 12.06 14.13 -4.57
CA GLY A 334 12.00 13.24 -5.73
C GLY A 334 11.90 14.00 -7.06
N TRP A 335 11.14 15.08 -7.10
CA TRP A 335 11.04 15.96 -8.25
C TRP A 335 12.37 16.63 -8.58
N VAL A 336 13.06 17.22 -7.59
CA VAL A 336 14.37 17.84 -7.79
C VAL A 336 15.37 16.82 -8.38
N ILE A 337 15.44 15.62 -7.80
CA ILE A 337 16.30 14.55 -8.31
C ILE A 337 15.94 14.19 -9.75
N ALA A 338 14.64 14.03 -10.03
CA ALA A 338 14.16 13.70 -11.37
C ALA A 338 14.46 14.79 -12.42
N GLN A 339 14.44 16.07 -12.04
CA GLN A 339 14.69 17.18 -12.96
C GLN A 339 16.19 17.48 -13.15
N THR A 340 17.03 17.19 -12.14
CA THR A 340 18.46 17.55 -12.15
C THR A 340 19.39 16.38 -12.42
N MET A 341 18.98 15.14 -12.05
CA MET A 341 19.83 13.95 -12.08
C MET A 341 19.17 12.78 -12.84
N SER A 342 18.25 13.06 -13.76
CA SER A 342 17.52 12.03 -14.50
C SER A 342 18.43 11.09 -15.30
N TYR A 343 19.45 11.63 -15.95
CA TYR A 343 20.46 10.87 -16.69
C TYR A 343 21.21 9.90 -15.75
N GLU A 344 21.72 10.39 -14.63
CA GLU A 344 22.46 9.59 -13.64
C GLU A 344 21.54 8.52 -13.02
N CYS A 345 20.30 8.87 -12.72
CA CYS A 345 19.32 7.92 -12.24
C CYS A 345 19.03 6.80 -13.25
N ALA A 346 18.91 7.11 -14.54
CA ALA A 346 18.72 6.10 -15.58
C ALA A 346 19.96 5.21 -15.74
N ARG A 347 21.16 5.81 -15.68
CA ARG A 347 22.45 5.11 -15.79
C ARG A 347 22.69 4.07 -14.69
N LEU A 348 22.07 4.22 -13.53
CA LEU A 348 22.13 3.20 -12.47
C LEU A 348 21.49 1.86 -12.88
N PHE A 349 20.58 1.86 -13.85
CA PHE A 349 19.83 0.67 -14.26
C PHE A 349 20.30 0.04 -15.57
N THR A 350 20.99 0.80 -16.43
CA THR A 350 21.42 0.34 -17.74
C THR A 350 22.68 1.06 -18.22
N SER A 351 23.45 0.38 -19.08
CA SER A 351 24.61 0.96 -19.77
C SER A 351 24.30 1.32 -21.24
N ASP A 352 23.09 1.02 -21.71
CA ASP A 352 22.66 1.34 -23.07
C ASP A 352 22.29 2.83 -23.15
N GLU A 353 23.10 3.60 -23.89
CA GLU A 353 22.94 5.04 -24.03
C GLU A 353 21.57 5.43 -24.64
N THR A 354 21.04 4.62 -25.57
CA THR A 354 19.74 4.87 -26.18
C THR A 354 18.62 4.75 -25.14
N LEU A 355 18.66 3.69 -24.33
CA LEU A 355 17.69 3.49 -23.27
C LEU A 355 17.83 4.55 -22.16
N ILE A 356 19.08 4.96 -21.83
CA ILE A 356 19.32 6.05 -20.86
C ILE A 356 18.66 7.33 -21.32
N ARG A 357 18.81 7.75 -22.58
CA ARG A 357 18.21 8.99 -23.11
C ARG A 357 16.69 8.97 -23.14
N ILE A 358 16.11 7.82 -23.54
CA ILE A 358 14.65 7.65 -23.49
C ILE A 358 14.15 7.73 -22.04
N SER A 359 14.87 7.07 -21.12
CA SER A 359 14.52 7.06 -19.70
C SER A 359 14.68 8.43 -19.05
N GLU A 360 15.72 9.18 -19.38
CA GLU A 360 15.93 10.56 -18.94
C GLU A 360 14.72 11.42 -19.28
N ARG A 361 14.28 11.40 -20.54
CA ARG A 361 13.08 12.14 -20.98
C ARG A 361 11.81 11.65 -20.27
N ALA A 362 11.63 10.34 -20.15
CA ALA A 362 10.50 9.76 -19.45
C ALA A 362 10.43 10.19 -17.98
N ILE A 363 11.56 10.20 -17.26
CA ILE A 363 11.67 10.63 -15.86
C ILE A 363 11.28 12.09 -15.72
N ILE A 364 11.91 12.99 -16.54
CA ILE A 364 11.66 14.43 -16.51
C ILE A 364 10.17 14.74 -16.73
N VAL A 365 9.58 14.18 -17.77
CA VAL A 365 8.19 14.46 -18.14
C VAL A 365 7.20 13.83 -17.14
N THR A 366 7.36 12.56 -16.82
CA THR A 366 6.41 11.84 -15.94
C THR A 366 6.42 12.40 -14.52
N MET A 367 7.58 12.81 -14.00
CA MET A 367 7.71 13.34 -12.64
C MET A 367 7.59 14.87 -12.57
N LEU A 368 7.19 15.57 -13.67
CA LEU A 368 7.07 17.03 -13.71
C LEU A 368 6.17 17.60 -12.60
N THR A 369 5.08 16.93 -12.28
CA THR A 369 4.09 17.35 -11.28
C THR A 369 4.18 16.55 -9.98
N PHE A 370 5.29 15.85 -9.74
CA PHE A 370 5.44 14.93 -8.63
C PHE A 370 5.16 15.54 -7.24
N PRO A 371 5.47 16.83 -6.93
CA PRO A 371 5.06 17.48 -5.69
C PRO A 371 3.54 17.45 -5.44
N LEU A 372 2.73 17.55 -6.50
CA LEU A 372 1.26 17.52 -6.39
C LEU A 372 0.76 16.12 -6.02
N VAL A 373 1.47 15.08 -6.43
CA VAL A 373 1.17 13.68 -6.07
C VAL A 373 1.24 13.49 -4.57
N GLY A 374 2.24 14.07 -3.89
CA GLY A 374 2.37 14.02 -2.44
C GLY A 374 1.15 14.59 -1.72
N ALA A 375 0.71 15.78 -2.14
CA ALA A 375 -0.47 16.42 -1.57
C ALA A 375 -1.76 15.63 -1.84
N GLN A 376 -1.92 15.09 -3.03
CA GLN A 376 -3.06 14.28 -3.43
C GLN A 376 -3.12 12.97 -2.61
N MET A 377 -1.98 12.28 -2.44
CA MET A 377 -1.89 11.07 -1.62
C MET A 377 -2.21 11.35 -0.15
N ALA A 378 -1.69 12.44 0.42
CA ALA A 378 -1.98 12.85 1.79
C ALA A 378 -3.47 13.18 1.98
N SER A 379 -4.09 13.86 1.01
CA SER A 379 -5.53 14.17 1.02
C SER A 379 -6.39 12.91 0.99
N THR A 380 -6.06 11.97 0.10
CA THR A 380 -6.76 10.68 -0.01
C THR A 380 -6.62 9.86 1.27
N GLY A 381 -5.40 9.76 1.81
CA GLY A 381 -5.12 9.08 3.07
C GLY A 381 -5.84 9.72 4.26
N PHE A 382 -5.96 11.04 4.28
CA PHE A 382 -6.70 11.76 5.31
C PHE A 382 -8.19 11.37 5.32
N PHE A 383 -8.86 11.42 4.17
CA PHE A 383 -10.27 11.00 4.11
C PHE A 383 -10.47 9.52 4.46
N GLN A 384 -9.50 8.68 4.12
CA GLN A 384 -9.49 7.26 4.51
C GLN A 384 -9.38 7.10 6.02
N SER A 385 -8.47 7.84 6.67
CA SER A 385 -8.20 7.74 8.11
C SER A 385 -9.38 8.18 9.00
N ILE A 386 -10.24 9.07 8.50
CA ILE A 386 -11.46 9.52 9.19
C ILE A 386 -12.71 8.76 8.77
N GLY A 387 -12.57 7.68 7.99
CA GLY A 387 -13.67 6.82 7.57
C GLY A 387 -14.59 7.39 6.48
N LYS A 388 -14.20 8.50 5.80
CA LYS A 388 -14.93 9.05 4.65
C LYS A 388 -14.61 8.27 3.36
N ALA A 389 -14.94 6.98 3.36
CA ALA A 389 -14.57 6.02 2.34
C ALA A 389 -14.94 6.43 0.92
N LYS A 390 -16.15 6.98 0.71
CA LYS A 390 -16.63 7.42 -0.62
C LYS A 390 -15.73 8.50 -1.22
N ILE A 391 -15.26 9.44 -0.40
CA ILE A 391 -14.41 10.55 -0.86
C ILE A 391 -13.00 10.03 -1.15
N SER A 392 -12.44 9.20 -0.26
CA SER A 392 -11.15 8.56 -0.48
C SER A 392 -11.15 7.73 -1.76
N MET A 393 -12.19 6.93 -1.98
CA MET A 393 -12.36 6.14 -3.20
C MET A 393 -12.48 7.02 -4.45
N LEU A 394 -13.30 8.08 -4.40
CA LEU A 394 -13.42 9.03 -5.50
C LEU A 394 -12.07 9.63 -5.87
N LEU A 395 -11.30 10.13 -4.89
CA LEU A 395 -9.98 10.71 -5.13
C LEU A 395 -8.97 9.71 -5.70
N SER A 396 -9.01 8.46 -5.22
CA SER A 396 -8.11 7.41 -5.71
C SER A 396 -8.44 6.98 -7.14
N LEU A 397 -9.72 6.73 -7.42
CA LEU A 397 -10.17 6.23 -8.71
C LEU A 397 -10.19 7.32 -9.78
N SER A 398 -10.55 8.56 -9.43
CA SER A 398 -10.59 9.66 -10.40
C SER A 398 -9.22 9.91 -11.01
N ARG A 399 -8.15 9.84 -10.21
CA ARG A 399 -6.79 10.00 -10.70
C ARG A 399 -6.45 8.98 -11.79
N GLN A 400 -6.74 7.69 -11.54
CA GLN A 400 -6.30 6.61 -12.42
C GLN A 400 -7.27 6.35 -13.58
N LEU A 401 -8.57 6.30 -13.30
CA LEU A 401 -9.58 5.91 -14.29
C LEU A 401 -10.21 7.09 -15.01
N LEU A 402 -10.52 8.19 -14.29
CA LEU A 402 -11.25 9.30 -14.90
C LEU A 402 -10.32 10.29 -15.60
N PHE A 403 -9.07 10.44 -15.15
CA PHE A 403 -8.16 11.43 -15.72
C PHE A 403 -7.00 10.80 -16.45
N PHE A 404 -6.30 9.83 -15.83
CA PHE A 404 -5.12 9.23 -16.46
C PHE A 404 -5.48 8.34 -17.65
N LEU A 405 -6.44 7.44 -17.51
CA LEU A 405 -6.78 6.49 -18.59
C LEU A 405 -7.30 7.19 -19.86
N PRO A 406 -8.23 8.17 -19.80
CA PRO A 406 -8.60 8.94 -20.98
C PRO A 406 -7.44 9.75 -21.59
N ALA A 407 -6.60 10.38 -20.76
CA ALA A 407 -5.41 11.07 -21.23
C ALA A 407 -4.46 10.13 -21.97
N LEU A 408 -4.25 8.94 -21.41
CA LEU A 408 -3.42 7.88 -21.99
C LEU A 408 -3.97 7.36 -23.35
N LEU A 409 -5.29 7.35 -23.53
CA LEU A 409 -5.90 6.91 -24.78
C LEU A 409 -5.90 8.00 -25.86
N VAL A 410 -5.91 9.28 -25.47
CA VAL A 410 -6.02 10.41 -26.40
C VAL A 410 -4.66 10.99 -26.77
N LEU A 411 -3.80 11.31 -25.79
CA LEU A 411 -2.54 12.04 -26.02
C LEU A 411 -1.53 11.32 -26.92
N PRO A 412 -1.36 9.99 -26.85
CA PRO A 412 -0.41 9.30 -27.72
C PRO A 412 -0.74 9.39 -29.21
N ASN A 413 -2.01 9.62 -29.56
CA ASN A 413 -2.41 9.83 -30.96
C ASN A 413 -1.82 11.12 -31.56
N PHE A 414 -1.53 12.13 -30.72
CA PHE A 414 -0.98 13.43 -31.12
C PHE A 414 0.53 13.51 -30.87
N TYR A 415 0.99 13.00 -29.73
CA TYR A 415 2.36 13.16 -29.25
C TYR A 415 3.14 11.85 -29.18
N LYS A 416 2.61 10.75 -29.72
CA LYS A 416 3.26 9.42 -29.72
C LYS A 416 3.70 9.03 -28.30
N THR A 417 4.96 8.61 -28.13
CA THR A 417 5.53 8.18 -26.83
C THR A 417 5.50 9.31 -25.79
N ASP A 418 5.76 10.57 -26.18
CA ASP A 418 5.67 11.69 -25.27
C ASP A 418 4.26 11.90 -24.74
N GLY A 419 3.22 11.57 -25.52
CA GLY A 419 1.83 11.60 -25.10
C GLY A 419 1.54 10.62 -23.95
N VAL A 420 2.22 9.48 -23.92
CA VAL A 420 2.13 8.51 -22.80
C VAL A 420 2.74 9.12 -21.53
N TRP A 421 3.91 9.77 -21.65
CA TRP A 421 4.57 10.42 -20.52
C TRP A 421 3.77 11.62 -19.99
N LEU A 422 3.18 12.43 -20.87
CA LEU A 422 2.38 13.61 -20.52
C LEU A 422 1.03 13.27 -19.87
N ALA A 423 0.50 12.07 -20.10
CA ALA A 423 -0.76 11.65 -19.50
C ALA A 423 -0.70 11.68 -17.96
N GLN A 424 0.47 11.35 -17.36
CA GLN A 424 0.66 11.33 -15.91
C GLN A 424 0.58 12.73 -15.29
N PRO A 425 1.38 13.74 -15.73
CA PRO A 425 1.31 15.08 -15.18
C PRO A 425 -0.08 15.73 -15.32
N ILE A 426 -0.75 15.55 -16.46
CA ILE A 426 -2.10 16.10 -16.69
C ILE A 426 -3.09 15.51 -15.68
N SER A 427 -3.08 14.20 -15.52
CA SER A 427 -3.92 13.52 -14.52
C SER A 427 -3.62 13.99 -13.10
N ASP A 428 -2.34 14.15 -12.76
CA ASP A 428 -1.92 14.57 -11.42
C ASP A 428 -2.39 15.99 -11.10
N VAL A 429 -2.30 16.94 -12.05
CA VAL A 429 -2.81 18.31 -11.88
C VAL A 429 -4.31 18.31 -11.64
N ILE A 430 -5.09 17.63 -12.49
CA ILE A 430 -6.55 17.60 -12.35
C ILE A 430 -6.95 16.94 -11.04
N SER A 431 -6.33 15.83 -10.70
CA SER A 431 -6.59 15.11 -9.45
C SER A 431 -6.24 15.93 -8.21
N PHE A 432 -5.14 16.67 -8.26
CA PHE A 432 -4.74 17.60 -7.20
C PHE A 432 -5.78 18.68 -7.00
N VAL A 433 -6.25 19.33 -8.07
CA VAL A 433 -7.30 20.37 -7.99
C VAL A 433 -8.57 19.81 -7.33
N VAL A 434 -9.03 18.63 -7.77
CA VAL A 434 -10.21 17.98 -7.17
C VAL A 434 -9.97 17.68 -5.69
N ALA A 435 -8.79 17.16 -5.34
CA ALA A 435 -8.44 16.85 -3.96
C ALA A 435 -8.44 18.09 -3.05
N ILE A 436 -7.83 19.20 -3.52
CA ILE A 436 -7.77 20.45 -2.76
C ILE A 436 -9.14 21.11 -2.60
N VAL A 437 -9.98 21.09 -3.64
CA VAL A 437 -11.36 21.62 -3.55
C VAL A 437 -12.16 20.87 -2.48
N LEU A 438 -12.13 19.53 -2.52
CA LEU A 438 -12.82 18.71 -1.53
C LEU A 438 -12.23 18.90 -0.14
N LEU A 439 -10.91 18.93 -0.01
CA LEU A 439 -10.23 19.13 1.26
C LEU A 439 -10.59 20.48 1.89
N THR A 440 -10.55 21.56 1.11
CA THR A 440 -10.89 22.91 1.57
C THR A 440 -12.33 22.99 2.08
N LYS A 441 -13.27 22.32 1.37
CA LYS A 441 -14.67 22.23 1.80
C LYS A 441 -14.78 21.55 3.18
N TYR A 442 -14.07 20.44 3.38
CA TYR A 442 -14.10 19.71 4.66
C TYR A 442 -13.35 20.43 5.77
N VAL A 443 -12.22 21.10 5.47
CA VAL A 443 -11.50 21.94 6.44
C VAL A 443 -12.39 23.05 6.98
N LYS A 444 -13.14 23.74 6.11
CA LYS A 444 -14.13 24.75 6.54
C LYS A 444 -15.19 24.14 7.44
N LYS A 445 -15.70 22.94 7.08
CA LYS A 445 -16.71 22.23 7.88
C LYS A 445 -16.19 21.81 9.26
N PHE A 446 -14.94 21.32 9.34
CA PHE A 446 -14.33 20.97 10.62
C PHE A 446 -14.08 22.19 11.51
N LYS A 447 -13.67 23.33 10.94
CA LYS A 447 -13.50 24.58 11.69
C LYS A 447 -14.83 25.09 12.24
N ALA A 448 -15.90 25.06 11.45
CA ALA A 448 -17.24 25.42 11.90
C ALA A 448 -17.73 24.51 13.05
N ALA A 449 -17.62 23.19 12.86
CA ALA A 449 -18.00 22.22 13.88
C ALA A 449 -17.19 22.34 15.18
N GLN A 450 -15.90 22.71 15.09
CA GLN A 450 -15.07 23.00 16.27
C GLN A 450 -15.58 24.21 17.03
N ALA A 451 -16.00 25.25 16.32
CA ALA A 451 -16.57 26.48 16.96
C ALA A 451 -17.94 26.23 17.59
N GLU A 452 -18.75 25.37 16.98
CA GLU A 452 -20.13 25.07 17.45
C GLU A 452 -20.18 23.88 18.42
N GLY A 453 -19.09 23.15 18.63
CA GLY A 453 -19.05 21.91 19.42
C GLY A 453 -19.84 20.74 18.82
N THR A 454 -20.16 20.81 17.52
CA THR A 454 -20.99 19.84 16.81
C THR A 454 -20.15 18.71 16.17
N ALA A 455 -20.83 17.65 15.68
CA ALA A 455 -20.19 16.57 14.91
C ALA A 455 -20.27 16.83 13.39
N VAL A 456 -19.24 16.38 12.62
CA VAL A 456 -19.17 16.50 11.15
C VAL A 456 -19.45 15.19 10.43
#